data_93bd6a1bc56fa8584f3f7ca6b44f0bf1
#
_entry.id   93bd6a1bc56fa8584f3f7ca6b44f0bf1
#
_cell.length_a   1.000
_cell.length_b   1.000
_cell.length_c   1.000
_cell.angle_alpha   90.00
_cell.angle_beta   90.00
_cell.angle_gamma   90.00
#
_symmetry.space_group_name_H-M   'P 1'
#
loop_
_entity.id
_entity.type
_entity.pdbx_description
1 polymer ?
#
loop_
_entity_poly.entity_id
_entity_poly.type
_entity_poly.pdbx_seq_one_letter_code
_entity_poly.pdbx_strand_id
1 'polypeptide(L)'
;QRQMCIRDSPLELQGKLLRVLQEGQIERVGEEQTRHIDVRVVAATNRDLKADIDAQRFREDLFFRLNVFPIEAIPLRNRLDDIALLATHFITLVCRRLNRPQQKLTRDNLKQLQAYHWPGNIRELQNIIERAIIVSKGNRLQFSLPGVAVETDAPPEESTGTTTLPFTEAERLARDRANILTALRLTSGKISGANGAAELLGIKPTTLASRMKALGVEKPE
;
A
#
# COMPACT_ATOMS: atom_id res chain seq x y z
N GLN A 1 29.39 -0.54 3.47
CA GLN A 1 28.48 -1.41 4.23
C GLN A 1 28.11 -2.61 3.33
N ARG A 2 28.41 -3.82 3.77
CA ARG A 2 27.93 -5.04 3.12
C ARG A 2 26.81 -5.63 3.96
N GLN A 3 25.66 -5.80 3.36
CA GLN A 3 24.52 -6.46 3.98
C GLN A 3 24.55 -7.94 3.63
N MET A 4 24.58 -8.80 4.63
CA MET A 4 24.52 -10.25 4.48
C MET A 4 23.19 -10.75 5.05
N CYS A 5 22.46 -11.52 4.27
CA CYS A 5 21.23 -12.16 4.72
C CYS A 5 21.60 -13.47 5.42
N ILE A 6 21.70 -13.47 6.75
CA ILE A 6 22.04 -14.66 7.56
C ILE A 6 20.88 -15.66 7.54
N ARG A 7 19.69 -15.19 7.29
CA ARG A 7 18.41 -15.89 7.38
C ARG A 7 18.33 -17.18 6.55
N ASP A 8 18.93 -17.14 5.33
CA ASP A 8 18.86 -18.23 4.36
C ASP A 8 20.19 -18.98 4.26
N SER A 9 21.12 -18.69 5.19
CA SER A 9 22.41 -19.36 5.22
C SER A 9 22.30 -20.78 5.84
N PRO A 10 22.92 -21.79 5.24
CA PRO A 10 23.05 -23.10 5.85
C PRO A 10 23.67 -23.02 7.25
N LEU A 11 23.35 -23.97 8.13
CA LEU A 11 23.87 -24.03 9.50
C LEU A 11 25.41 -23.97 9.56
N GLU A 12 26.09 -24.50 8.54
CA GLU A 12 27.54 -24.44 8.39
C GLU A 12 28.08 -22.99 8.27
N LEU A 13 27.37 -22.13 7.53
CA LEU A 13 27.76 -20.73 7.41
C LEU A 13 27.49 -19.95 8.70
N GLN A 14 26.50 -20.34 9.47
CA GLN A 14 26.25 -19.76 10.79
C GLN A 14 27.41 -20.05 11.76
N GLY A 15 28.01 -21.23 11.68
CA GLY A 15 29.24 -21.58 12.42
C GLY A 15 30.44 -20.69 12.05
N LYS A 16 30.62 -20.40 10.74
CA LYS A 16 31.67 -19.48 10.30
C LYS A 16 31.44 -18.04 10.78
N LEU A 17 30.17 -17.60 10.78
CA LEU A 17 29.80 -16.28 11.31
C LEU A 17 30.06 -16.19 12.82
N LEU A 18 29.78 -17.25 13.56
CA LEU A 18 30.07 -17.31 14.99
C LEU A 18 31.57 -17.10 15.27
N ARG A 19 32.46 -17.74 14.49
CA ARG A 19 33.91 -17.54 14.57
C ARG A 19 34.29 -16.09 14.34
N VAL A 20 33.69 -15.45 13.32
CA VAL A 20 33.91 -14.02 13.05
C VAL A 20 33.56 -13.17 14.26
N LEU A 21 32.43 -13.45 14.90
CA LEU A 21 31.95 -12.68 16.05
C LEU A 21 32.74 -12.94 17.35
N GLN A 22 33.33 -14.11 17.49
CA GLN A 22 34.08 -14.51 18.69
C GLN A 22 35.57 -14.15 18.57
N GLU A 23 36.17 -14.49 17.45
CA GLU A 23 37.63 -14.45 17.25
C GLU A 23 38.09 -13.30 16.37
N GLY A 24 37.16 -12.61 15.68
CA GLY A 24 37.52 -11.57 14.70
C GLY A 24 38.27 -12.15 13.50
N GLN A 25 38.02 -13.42 13.14
CA GLN A 25 38.76 -14.12 12.11
C GLN A 25 37.86 -14.52 10.95
N ILE A 26 38.36 -14.37 9.74
CA ILE A 26 37.70 -14.85 8.51
C ILE A 26 38.65 -15.70 7.66
N GLU A 27 38.06 -16.69 7.01
CA GLU A 27 38.69 -17.45 5.94
C GLU A 27 38.00 -17.07 4.61
N ARG A 28 38.73 -16.66 3.61
CA ARG A 28 38.17 -16.41 2.28
C ARG A 28 37.92 -17.72 1.57
N VAL A 29 36.86 -17.78 0.77
CA VAL A 29 36.59 -18.94 -0.07
C VAL A 29 37.75 -19.17 -1.03
N GLY A 30 38.40 -20.34 -0.96
CA GLY A 30 39.54 -20.71 -1.75
C GLY A 30 40.91 -20.30 -1.17
N GLU A 31 40.97 -19.71 0.01
CA GLU A 31 42.21 -19.44 0.74
C GLU A 31 42.19 -20.24 2.07
N GLU A 32 43.31 -20.87 2.41
CA GLU A 32 43.52 -21.52 3.71
C GLU A 32 44.00 -20.54 4.79
N GLN A 33 44.30 -19.31 4.41
CA GLN A 33 44.80 -18.29 5.34
C GLN A 33 43.71 -17.62 6.12
N THR A 34 43.81 -17.73 7.45
CA THR A 34 42.98 -16.98 8.40
C THR A 34 43.42 -15.52 8.46
N ARG A 35 42.50 -14.58 8.34
CA ARG A 35 42.74 -13.14 8.42
C ARG A 35 41.99 -12.55 9.61
N HIS A 36 42.68 -11.74 10.40
CA HIS A 36 42.08 -10.95 11.45
C HIS A 36 41.33 -9.75 10.84
N ILE A 37 40.12 -9.48 11.36
CA ILE A 37 39.31 -8.33 11.01
C ILE A 37 38.83 -7.61 12.26
N ASP A 38 38.83 -6.27 12.19
CA ASP A 38 38.18 -5.41 13.18
C ASP A 38 36.93 -4.82 12.55
N VAL A 39 35.76 -5.33 12.94
CA VAL A 39 34.48 -4.91 12.37
C VAL A 39 33.41 -4.77 13.47
N ARG A 40 32.58 -3.75 13.33
CA ARG A 40 31.35 -3.64 14.11
C ARG A 40 30.21 -4.34 13.39
N VAL A 41 29.61 -5.32 14.03
CA VAL A 41 28.46 -6.06 13.48
C VAL A 41 27.16 -5.48 14.05
N VAL A 42 26.22 -5.18 13.15
CA VAL A 42 24.84 -4.80 13.46
C VAL A 42 23.92 -5.79 12.76
N ALA A 43 23.17 -6.55 13.54
CA ALA A 43 22.19 -7.52 13.02
C ALA A 43 20.77 -6.96 13.15
N ALA A 44 19.92 -7.24 12.17
CA ALA A 44 18.50 -6.91 12.20
C ALA A 44 17.66 -8.07 11.66
N THR A 45 16.56 -8.36 12.32
CA THR A 45 15.60 -9.38 11.91
C THR A 45 14.18 -8.97 12.26
N ASN A 46 13.22 -9.44 11.51
CA ASN A 46 11.79 -9.35 11.82
C ASN A 46 11.18 -10.71 12.21
N ARG A 47 12.01 -11.74 12.41
CA ARG A 47 11.59 -13.10 12.75
C ARG A 47 11.80 -13.41 14.23
N ASP A 48 10.99 -14.33 14.72
CA ASP A 48 11.24 -14.95 16.01
C ASP A 48 12.39 -15.98 15.89
N LEU A 49 13.59 -15.55 16.27
CA LEU A 49 14.78 -16.40 16.24
C LEU A 49 14.70 -17.53 17.25
N LYS A 50 13.93 -17.41 18.34
CA LYS A 50 13.74 -18.50 19.31
C LYS A 50 12.97 -19.65 18.67
N ALA A 51 11.89 -19.36 17.96
CA ALA A 51 11.16 -20.36 17.19
C ALA A 51 12.02 -21.02 16.09
N ASP A 52 12.98 -20.28 15.52
CA ASP A 52 13.93 -20.84 14.54
C ASP A 52 15.00 -21.73 15.21
N ILE A 53 15.37 -21.46 16.47
CA ILE A 53 16.25 -22.35 17.29
C ILE A 53 15.53 -23.65 17.61
N ASP A 54 14.29 -23.58 18.11
CA ASP A 54 13.48 -24.76 18.42
C ASP A 54 13.27 -25.66 17.20
N ALA A 55 13.14 -25.05 16.03
CA ALA A 55 13.03 -25.74 14.75
C ALA A 55 14.39 -26.16 14.13
N GLN A 56 15.49 -26.00 14.85
CA GLN A 56 16.86 -26.31 14.39
C GLN A 56 17.28 -25.61 13.08
N ARG A 57 16.73 -24.46 12.78
CA ARG A 57 17.09 -23.64 11.62
C ARG A 57 18.09 -22.53 11.95
N PHE A 58 18.24 -22.21 13.24
CA PHE A 58 19.17 -21.20 13.72
C PHE A 58 19.95 -21.73 14.93
N ARG A 59 21.24 -21.44 14.99
CA ARG A 59 22.08 -21.90 16.10
C ARG A 59 21.86 -21.05 17.34
N GLU A 60 21.72 -21.69 18.47
CA GLU A 60 21.53 -21.05 19.77
C GLU A 60 22.76 -20.21 20.19
N ASP A 61 23.97 -20.74 19.96
CA ASP A 61 25.22 -20.05 20.30
C ASP A 61 25.39 -18.74 19.50
N LEU A 62 25.01 -18.74 18.25
CA LEU A 62 25.01 -17.54 17.39
C LEU A 62 23.97 -16.52 17.87
N PHE A 63 22.78 -16.98 18.28
CA PHE A 63 21.74 -16.12 18.84
C PHE A 63 22.26 -15.34 20.05
N PHE A 64 22.84 -16.01 21.05
CA PHE A 64 23.37 -15.33 22.22
C PHE A 64 24.50 -14.36 21.91
N ARG A 65 25.31 -14.65 20.89
CA ARG A 65 26.40 -13.74 20.48
C ARG A 65 25.89 -12.52 19.75
N LEU A 66 24.80 -12.61 19.00
CA LEU A 66 24.15 -11.48 18.32
C LEU A 66 23.26 -10.66 19.28
N ASN A 67 22.62 -11.31 20.24
CA ASN A 67 21.63 -10.71 21.14
C ASN A 67 22.25 -10.12 22.42
N VAL A 68 23.46 -9.59 22.36
CA VAL A 68 24.13 -8.96 23.51
C VAL A 68 23.47 -7.63 23.90
N PHE A 69 23.03 -6.87 22.90
CA PHE A 69 22.34 -5.58 23.10
C PHE A 69 21.13 -5.48 22.18
N PRO A 70 20.00 -6.07 22.58
CA PRO A 70 18.79 -6.04 21.74
C PRO A 70 18.16 -4.66 21.73
N ILE A 71 17.81 -4.18 20.54
CA ILE A 71 17.02 -2.96 20.34
C ILE A 71 15.73 -3.37 19.63
N GLU A 72 14.61 -3.20 20.32
CA GLU A 72 13.31 -3.44 19.72
C GLU A 72 12.83 -2.20 18.96
N ALA A 73 12.56 -2.36 17.66
CA ALA A 73 11.98 -1.32 16.83
C ALA A 73 10.46 -1.26 17.03
N ILE A 74 10.00 -0.31 17.83
CA ILE A 74 8.58 -0.12 18.11
C ILE A 74 7.82 0.17 16.81
N PRO A 75 6.74 -0.57 16.50
CA PRO A 75 5.94 -0.33 15.29
C PRO A 75 5.21 1.02 15.35
N LEU A 76 4.97 1.62 14.18
CA LEU A 76 4.40 2.98 14.07
C LEU A 76 3.04 3.12 14.76
N ARG A 77 2.21 2.06 14.77
CA ARG A 77 0.91 2.02 15.48
C ARG A 77 1.02 2.25 17.00
N ASN A 78 2.19 2.01 17.60
CA ASN A 78 2.44 2.19 19.04
C ASN A 78 3.15 3.52 19.34
N ARG A 79 3.40 4.36 18.31
CA ARG A 79 4.03 5.69 18.42
C ARG A 79 3.35 6.69 17.50
N LEU A 80 2.05 6.87 17.70
CA LEU A 80 1.21 7.72 16.84
C LEU A 80 1.62 9.20 16.85
N ASP A 81 2.24 9.66 17.94
CA ASP A 81 2.73 11.04 18.06
C ASP A 81 3.85 11.35 17.05
N ASP A 82 4.64 10.37 16.69
CA ASP A 82 5.72 10.53 15.71
C ASP A 82 5.18 10.75 14.28
N ILE A 83 3.93 10.36 14.00
CA ILE A 83 3.34 10.45 12.66
C ILE A 83 3.34 11.89 12.14
N ALA A 84 3.05 12.87 12.99
CA ALA A 84 3.02 14.28 12.59
C ALA A 84 4.39 14.76 12.09
N LEU A 85 5.44 14.42 12.84
CA LEU A 85 6.82 14.80 12.53
C LEU A 85 7.32 14.07 11.28
N LEU A 86 7.10 12.75 11.20
CA LEU A 86 7.50 11.92 10.08
C LEU A 86 6.78 12.33 8.79
N ALA A 87 5.46 12.60 8.86
CA ALA A 87 4.69 13.04 7.71
C ALA A 87 5.18 14.38 7.18
N THR A 88 5.42 15.35 8.05
CA THR A 88 5.96 16.67 7.66
C THR A 88 7.34 16.55 7.02
N HIS A 89 8.19 15.70 7.58
CA HIS A 89 9.51 15.41 7.02
C HIS A 89 9.42 14.80 5.62
N PHE A 90 8.60 13.78 5.42
CA PHE A 90 8.43 13.12 4.11
C PHE A 90 7.79 14.05 3.08
N ILE A 91 6.80 14.87 3.48
CA ILE A 91 6.22 15.89 2.57
C ILE A 91 7.31 16.81 2.07
N THR A 92 8.15 17.33 2.97
CA THR A 92 9.23 18.24 2.60
C THR A 92 10.25 17.56 1.65
N LEU A 93 10.64 16.34 1.96
CA LEU A 93 11.60 15.58 1.16
C LEU A 93 11.07 15.25 -0.23
N VAL A 94 9.82 14.80 -0.31
CA VAL A 94 9.18 14.44 -1.60
C VAL A 94 8.89 15.69 -2.44
N CYS A 95 8.38 16.77 -1.84
CA CYS A 95 8.16 18.04 -2.56
C CYS A 95 9.46 18.57 -3.18
N ARG A 96 10.57 18.53 -2.44
CA ARG A 96 11.91 18.89 -2.95
C ARG A 96 12.34 17.99 -4.11
N ARG A 97 12.20 16.67 -3.97
CA ARG A 97 12.58 15.70 -5.00
C ARG A 97 11.79 15.87 -6.29
N LEU A 98 10.47 16.17 -6.18
CA LEU A 98 9.59 16.33 -7.33
C LEU A 98 9.50 17.80 -7.85
N ASN A 99 10.30 18.71 -7.26
CA ASN A 99 10.28 20.15 -7.58
C ASN A 99 8.86 20.75 -7.50
N ARG A 100 8.09 20.36 -6.48
CA ARG A 100 6.73 20.85 -6.22
C ARG A 100 6.71 21.83 -5.02
N PRO A 101 5.74 22.76 -4.98
CA PRO A 101 5.56 23.63 -3.82
C PRO A 101 5.28 22.78 -2.58
N GLN A 102 5.81 23.24 -1.44
CA GLN A 102 5.64 22.55 -0.16
C GLN A 102 4.17 22.56 0.24
N GLN A 103 3.64 21.38 0.49
CA GLN A 103 2.25 21.19 0.91
C GLN A 103 2.17 21.13 2.44
N LYS A 104 1.04 21.60 3.00
CA LYS A 104 0.82 21.60 4.44
C LYS A 104 -0.03 20.41 4.87
N LEU A 105 0.39 19.75 5.94
CA LEU A 105 -0.41 18.74 6.61
C LEU A 105 -1.54 19.43 7.40
N THR A 106 -2.80 19.12 7.10
CA THR A 106 -3.96 19.64 7.84
C THR A 106 -4.22 18.80 9.10
N ARG A 107 -5.03 19.33 10.03
CA ARG A 107 -5.44 18.59 11.23
C ARG A 107 -6.25 17.34 10.87
N ASP A 108 -7.09 17.41 9.86
CA ASP A 108 -7.91 16.28 9.41
C ASP A 108 -7.05 15.20 8.74
N ASN A 109 -6.08 15.61 7.93
CA ASN A 109 -5.07 14.70 7.40
C ASN A 109 -4.31 13.95 8.52
N LEU A 110 -3.92 14.67 9.57
CA LEU A 110 -3.20 14.06 10.70
C LEU A 110 -4.09 13.04 11.43
N LYS A 111 -5.36 13.38 11.69
CA LYS A 111 -6.32 12.44 12.31
C LYS A 111 -6.49 11.17 11.48
N GLN A 112 -6.62 11.31 10.15
CA GLN A 112 -6.69 10.16 9.24
C GLN A 112 -5.44 9.28 9.34
N LEU A 113 -4.26 9.88 9.32
CA LEU A 113 -3.01 9.13 9.42
C LEU A 113 -2.84 8.44 10.78
N GLN A 114 -3.29 9.07 11.88
CA GLN A 114 -3.22 8.49 13.23
C GLN A 114 -4.24 7.36 13.46
N ALA A 115 -5.36 7.38 12.75
CA ALA A 115 -6.38 6.33 12.84
C ALA A 115 -6.00 5.02 12.11
N TYR A 116 -4.98 5.04 11.26
CA TYR A 116 -4.58 3.87 10.47
C TYR A 116 -3.54 3.00 11.20
N HIS A 117 -3.59 1.68 10.98
CA HIS A 117 -2.78 0.71 11.74
C HIS A 117 -1.34 0.53 11.26
N TRP A 118 -0.99 1.05 10.11
CA TRP A 118 0.38 1.06 9.55
C TRP A 118 1.06 -0.33 9.51
N PRO A 119 0.50 -1.35 8.84
CA PRO A 119 1.14 -2.66 8.73
C PRO A 119 2.53 -2.58 8.09
N GLY A 120 2.73 -1.69 7.12
CA GLY A 120 4.02 -1.43 6.48
C GLY A 120 4.88 -0.37 7.19
N ASN A 121 4.45 0.09 8.39
CA ASN A 121 5.19 1.05 9.22
C ASN A 121 5.60 2.33 8.46
N ILE A 122 6.83 2.81 8.68
CA ILE A 122 7.36 4.05 8.10
C ILE A 122 7.46 3.96 6.56
N ARG A 123 7.75 2.78 6.00
CA ARG A 123 7.82 2.62 4.54
C ARG A 123 6.46 2.84 3.89
N GLU A 124 5.40 2.34 4.48
CA GLU A 124 4.04 2.54 4.01
C GLU A 124 3.62 4.01 4.13
N LEU A 125 3.91 4.65 5.27
CA LEU A 125 3.66 6.09 5.47
C LEU A 125 4.35 6.92 4.39
N GLN A 126 5.61 6.65 4.11
CA GLN A 126 6.36 7.34 3.06
C GLN A 126 5.72 7.16 1.68
N ASN A 127 5.33 5.93 1.32
CA ASN A 127 4.71 5.62 0.03
C ASN A 127 3.34 6.31 -0.13
N ILE A 128 2.55 6.32 0.94
CA ILE A 128 1.22 6.99 0.93
C ILE A 128 1.38 8.49 0.76
N ILE A 129 2.33 9.12 1.46
CA ILE A 129 2.62 10.55 1.32
C ILE A 129 3.11 10.87 -0.10
N GLU A 130 4.01 10.07 -0.64
CA GLU A 130 4.51 10.26 -2.00
C GLU A 130 3.39 10.17 -3.02
N ARG A 131 2.52 9.17 -2.92
CA ARG A 131 1.34 9.03 -3.77
C ARG A 131 0.39 10.21 -3.63
N ALA A 132 0.11 10.67 -2.41
CA ALA A 132 -0.75 11.82 -2.16
C ALA A 132 -0.20 13.09 -2.82
N ILE A 133 1.12 13.32 -2.78
CA ILE A 133 1.76 14.46 -3.42
C ILE A 133 1.71 14.35 -4.94
N ILE A 134 1.88 13.17 -5.51
CA ILE A 134 1.82 12.94 -6.97
C ILE A 134 0.41 13.25 -7.51
N VAL A 135 -0.62 12.76 -6.82
CA VAL A 135 -2.03 12.88 -7.25
C VAL A 135 -2.62 14.24 -6.91
N SER A 136 -2.05 14.97 -5.95
CA SER A 136 -2.60 16.26 -5.51
C SER A 136 -2.67 17.30 -6.64
N LYS A 137 -3.87 17.84 -6.85
CA LYS A 137 -4.10 19.02 -7.69
C LYS A 137 -4.13 20.26 -6.78
N GLY A 138 -3.12 21.11 -6.87
CA GLY A 138 -3.01 22.31 -6.03
C GLY A 138 -2.32 22.04 -4.68
N ASN A 139 -2.75 22.73 -3.62
CA ASN A 139 -2.08 22.73 -2.29
C ASN A 139 -2.78 21.84 -1.24
N ARG A 140 -3.70 20.96 -1.65
CA ARG A 140 -4.44 20.04 -0.75
C ARG A 140 -3.96 18.61 -0.89
N LEU A 141 -3.44 18.06 0.20
CA LEU A 141 -3.13 16.63 0.32
C LEU A 141 -4.42 15.84 0.55
N GLN A 142 -4.60 14.78 -0.24
CA GLN A 142 -5.64 13.78 -0.03
C GLN A 142 -4.97 12.42 0.12
N PHE A 143 -5.23 11.75 1.25
CA PHE A 143 -4.66 10.44 1.53
C PHE A 143 -5.68 9.35 1.21
N SER A 144 -5.32 8.45 0.29
CA SER A 144 -6.08 7.22 0.04
C SER A 144 -5.49 6.11 0.91
N LEU A 145 -6.09 5.89 2.09
CA LEU A 145 -5.71 4.83 3.01
C LEU A 145 -6.50 3.55 2.67
N PRO A 146 -5.85 2.38 2.60
CA PRO A 146 -6.55 1.12 2.37
C PRO A 146 -7.55 0.85 3.51
N GLY A 147 -8.83 0.61 3.15
CA GLY A 147 -9.87 0.28 4.13
C GLY A 147 -10.51 1.45 4.87
N VAL A 148 -10.14 2.69 4.60
CA VAL A 148 -10.83 3.89 5.08
C VAL A 148 -11.63 4.48 3.92
N ALA A 149 -12.95 4.35 3.97
CA ALA A 149 -13.81 5.07 3.05
C ALA A 149 -13.63 6.57 3.33
N VAL A 150 -13.16 7.32 2.35
CA VAL A 150 -13.09 8.77 2.42
C VAL A 150 -14.54 9.27 2.27
N GLU A 151 -15.17 9.70 3.37
CA GLU A 151 -16.34 10.55 3.28
C GLU A 151 -15.90 11.90 2.70
N THR A 152 -15.94 12.00 1.41
CA THR A 152 -15.78 13.28 0.70
C THR A 152 -17.14 13.95 0.65
N ASP A 153 -17.32 14.98 1.47
CA ASP A 153 -18.29 16.06 1.23
C ASP A 153 -17.82 16.86 0.01
N ALA A 154 -17.99 16.31 -1.17
CA ALA A 154 -17.91 17.00 -2.45
C ALA A 154 -18.80 16.24 -3.44
N PRO A 155 -19.55 16.96 -4.31
CA PRO A 155 -20.45 16.30 -5.26
C PRO A 155 -19.67 15.33 -6.16
N PRO A 156 -20.27 14.22 -6.59
CA PRO A 156 -19.58 13.17 -7.30
C PRO A 156 -19.15 13.63 -8.69
N GLU A 157 -17.89 14.09 -8.83
CA GLU A 157 -17.23 14.05 -10.13
C GLU A 157 -16.74 12.62 -10.36
N GLU A 158 -17.25 12.01 -11.40
CA GLU A 158 -16.95 10.68 -11.89
C GLU A 158 -15.43 10.48 -12.06
N SER A 159 -14.80 9.73 -11.16
CA SER A 159 -13.48 9.16 -11.38
C SER A 159 -13.58 7.66 -11.58
N THR A 160 -13.64 7.27 -12.82
CA THR A 160 -13.38 5.93 -13.34
C THR A 160 -11.96 5.49 -12.94
N GLY A 161 -11.87 4.54 -12.02
CA GLY A 161 -10.59 3.97 -11.59
C GLY A 161 -10.77 2.88 -10.54
N THR A 162 -11.75 1.99 -10.74
CA THR A 162 -11.94 0.79 -9.92
C THR A 162 -11.03 -0.30 -10.46
N THR A 163 -10.12 -0.83 -9.65
CA THR A 163 -9.51 -2.14 -9.88
C THR A 163 -10.63 -3.18 -9.75
N THR A 164 -11.28 -3.45 -10.86
CA THR A 164 -12.37 -4.41 -10.94
C THR A 164 -11.78 -5.80 -11.14
N LEU A 165 -12.03 -6.69 -10.18
CA LEU A 165 -12.20 -8.10 -10.51
C LEU A 165 -13.19 -8.16 -11.70
N PRO A 166 -12.98 -9.04 -12.68
CA PRO A 166 -13.91 -9.16 -13.80
C PRO A 166 -15.31 -9.46 -13.26
N PHE A 167 -16.26 -8.57 -13.60
CA PHE A 167 -17.66 -8.77 -13.22
C PHE A 167 -18.18 -10.04 -13.86
N THR A 168 -18.97 -10.78 -13.10
CA THR A 168 -19.74 -11.88 -13.66
C THR A 168 -20.76 -11.31 -14.68
N GLU A 169 -21.13 -12.10 -15.67
CA GLU A 169 -22.13 -11.70 -16.69
C GLU A 169 -23.44 -11.25 -16.03
N ALA A 170 -23.84 -11.90 -14.93
CA ALA A 170 -25.05 -11.55 -14.17
C ALA A 170 -24.94 -10.15 -13.54
N GLU A 171 -23.81 -9.78 -12.97
CA GLU A 171 -23.57 -8.45 -12.36
C GLU A 171 -23.52 -7.36 -13.43
N ARG A 172 -22.98 -7.65 -14.61
CA ARG A 172 -22.95 -6.73 -15.76
C ARG A 172 -24.37 -6.45 -16.26
N LEU A 173 -25.19 -7.48 -16.44
CA LEU A 173 -26.58 -7.36 -16.86
C LEU A 173 -27.43 -6.61 -15.83
N ALA A 174 -27.21 -6.85 -14.54
CA ALA A 174 -27.90 -6.12 -13.46
C ALA A 174 -27.56 -4.63 -13.46
N ARG A 175 -26.30 -4.26 -13.69
CA ARG A 175 -25.87 -2.85 -13.83
C ARG A 175 -26.43 -2.19 -15.07
N ASP A 176 -26.39 -2.85 -16.21
CA ASP A 176 -26.97 -2.35 -17.45
C ASP A 176 -28.48 -2.09 -17.29
N ARG A 177 -29.19 -2.98 -16.62
CA ARG A 177 -30.61 -2.81 -16.30
C ARG A 177 -30.86 -1.60 -15.41
N ALA A 178 -30.07 -1.45 -14.32
CA ALA A 178 -30.18 -0.33 -13.40
C ALA A 178 -29.92 1.02 -14.09
N ASN A 179 -28.92 1.05 -14.96
CA ASN A 179 -28.53 2.24 -15.72
C ASN A 179 -29.62 2.67 -16.70
N ILE A 180 -30.22 1.73 -17.43
CA ILE A 180 -31.35 2.01 -18.33
C ILE A 180 -32.57 2.52 -17.57
N LEU A 181 -32.92 1.92 -16.43
CA LEU A 181 -34.02 2.37 -15.60
C LEU A 181 -33.81 3.78 -15.06
N THR A 182 -32.59 4.12 -14.64
CA THR A 182 -32.24 5.46 -14.18
C THR A 182 -32.37 6.50 -15.33
N ALA A 183 -31.87 6.19 -16.50
CA ALA A 183 -31.99 7.05 -17.66
C ALA A 183 -33.47 7.27 -18.06
N LEU A 184 -34.31 6.25 -18.02
CA LEU A 184 -35.73 6.36 -18.32
C LEU A 184 -36.46 7.22 -17.27
N ARG A 185 -36.12 7.11 -15.98
CA ARG A 185 -36.68 7.96 -14.92
C ARG A 185 -36.33 9.43 -15.12
N LEU A 186 -35.06 9.73 -15.42
CA LEU A 186 -34.59 11.10 -15.66
C LEU A 186 -35.23 11.75 -16.90
N THR A 187 -35.59 10.95 -17.90
CA THR A 187 -36.21 11.42 -19.14
C THR A 187 -37.73 11.23 -19.19
N SER A 188 -38.36 10.98 -18.03
CA SER A 188 -39.83 10.75 -17.93
C SER A 188 -40.33 9.72 -18.98
N GLY A 189 -39.58 8.62 -19.15
CA GLY A 189 -39.91 7.56 -20.09
C GLY A 189 -39.68 7.87 -21.56
N LYS A 190 -39.07 8.97 -21.92
CA LYS A 190 -38.82 9.37 -23.33
C LYS A 190 -37.58 8.63 -23.85
N ILE A 191 -37.75 7.74 -24.82
CA ILE A 191 -36.67 6.89 -25.34
C ILE A 191 -35.82 7.60 -26.39
N SER A 192 -36.45 8.38 -27.30
CA SER A 192 -35.82 9.00 -28.47
C SER A 192 -36.07 10.52 -28.56
N GLY A 193 -35.22 11.23 -29.28
CA GLY A 193 -35.28 12.68 -29.47
C GLY A 193 -34.44 13.50 -28.53
N ALA A 194 -34.43 14.82 -28.67
CA ALA A 194 -33.70 15.74 -27.80
C ALA A 194 -34.10 15.51 -26.33
N ASN A 195 -33.13 15.28 -25.47
CA ASN A 195 -33.28 14.89 -24.06
C ASN A 195 -33.95 13.49 -23.83
N GLY A 196 -33.82 12.56 -24.78
CA GLY A 196 -34.28 11.19 -24.58
C GLY A 196 -33.25 10.29 -23.91
N ALA A 197 -33.70 9.16 -23.33
CA ALA A 197 -32.81 8.21 -22.63
C ALA A 197 -31.68 7.65 -23.52
N ALA A 198 -31.95 7.50 -24.84
CA ALA A 198 -30.93 7.04 -25.78
C ALA A 198 -29.78 8.06 -25.95
N GLU A 199 -30.12 9.34 -25.97
CA GLU A 199 -29.13 10.44 -26.02
C GLU A 199 -28.36 10.54 -24.71
N LEU A 200 -29.03 10.47 -23.58
CA LEU A 200 -28.40 10.45 -22.25
C LEU A 200 -27.39 9.30 -22.08
N LEU A 201 -27.70 8.13 -22.63
CA LEU A 201 -26.85 6.94 -22.61
C LEU A 201 -25.82 6.89 -23.75
N GLY A 202 -25.83 7.87 -24.67
CA GLY A 202 -24.90 7.93 -25.81
C GLY A 202 -25.08 6.77 -26.82
N ILE A 203 -26.26 6.16 -26.91
CA ILE A 203 -26.56 5.03 -27.81
C ILE A 203 -27.72 5.34 -28.77
N LYS A 204 -27.77 4.60 -29.88
CA LYS A 204 -28.88 4.76 -30.82
C LYS A 204 -30.20 4.31 -30.19
N PRO A 205 -31.35 4.98 -30.47
CA PRO A 205 -32.65 4.62 -29.93
C PRO A 205 -33.06 3.16 -30.21
N THR A 206 -32.70 2.64 -31.39
CA THR A 206 -32.92 1.23 -31.78
C THR A 206 -32.14 0.25 -30.92
N THR A 207 -30.89 0.64 -30.55
CA THR A 207 -30.04 -0.15 -29.67
C THR A 207 -30.59 -0.20 -28.26
N LEU A 208 -31.07 0.97 -27.74
CA LEU A 208 -31.73 1.04 -26.44
C LEU A 208 -32.97 0.19 -26.37
N ALA A 209 -33.84 0.25 -27.38
CA ALA A 209 -35.06 -0.58 -27.47
C ALA A 209 -34.74 -2.07 -27.46
N SER A 210 -33.72 -2.50 -28.20
CA SER A 210 -33.27 -3.89 -28.24
C SER A 210 -32.74 -4.37 -26.88
N ARG A 211 -31.93 -3.52 -26.18
CA ARG A 211 -31.39 -3.82 -24.82
C ARG A 211 -32.51 -3.88 -23.79
N MET A 212 -33.48 -2.95 -23.84
CA MET A 212 -34.63 -2.95 -22.92
C MET A 212 -35.40 -4.26 -23.06
N LYS A 213 -35.66 -4.73 -24.31
CA LYS A 213 -36.32 -6.00 -24.56
C LYS A 213 -35.53 -7.19 -24.02
N ALA A 214 -34.20 -7.20 -24.21
CA ALA A 214 -33.34 -8.28 -23.73
C ALA A 214 -33.25 -8.35 -22.19
N LEU A 215 -33.34 -7.20 -21.52
CA LEU A 215 -33.23 -7.09 -20.08
C LEU A 215 -34.58 -7.06 -19.34
N GLY A 216 -35.69 -7.20 -20.05
CA GLY A 216 -37.04 -7.19 -19.48
C GLY A 216 -37.38 -5.85 -18.79
N VAL A 217 -36.93 -4.72 -19.37
CA VAL A 217 -37.21 -3.38 -18.83
C VAL A 217 -38.40 -2.79 -19.58
N GLU A 218 -39.50 -2.58 -18.90
CA GLU A 218 -40.68 -1.89 -19.41
C GLU A 218 -40.57 -0.36 -19.20
N LYS A 219 -41.27 0.36 -20.07
CA LYS A 219 -41.35 1.82 -20.00
C LYS A 219 -42.14 2.20 -18.74
N PRO A 220 -41.61 3.02 -17.82
CA PRO A 220 -42.42 3.55 -16.74
C PRO A 220 -43.56 4.41 -17.29
N GLU A 221 -44.77 4.22 -16.78
CA GLU A 221 -45.95 5.04 -17.10
C GLU A 221 -45.76 6.48 -16.63
#